data_b1a5886500785f2d73b6f84450a58df9
#
_entry.id   b1a5886500785f2d73b6f84450a58df9
#
_cell.length_a   1.000
_cell.length_b   1.000
_cell.length_c   1.000
_cell.angle_alpha   90.00
_cell.angle_beta   90.00
_cell.angle_gamma   90.00
#
_symmetry.space_group_name_H-M   'P 1'
#
loop_
_entity.id
_entity.type
_entity.pdbx_description
1 polymer ?
#
loop_
_entity_poly.entity_id
_entity_poly.type
_entity_poly.pdbx_seq_one_letter_code
_entity_poly.pdbx_strand_id
1 'polypeptide(L)'
;SRILNRFKDASLPNYEIIDLNKSRLPVKSWISTDVIEKEKKHLIKKDQILFFLNRRGFSPYVLCKNCLKVYSCPNCSINLVYHKNKKKLLCHYCGFKTDLKRECKRNISASCKFVFSGPGVEKISEELKKIFPDQKHIIFSSDTMNKKDSSKILEKIVNNKISILVGTQLISKGFHFPSLNCIVVIDIDLSLQGHDLRGAE
;
A
#
# COMPACT_ATOMS: atom_id res chain seq x y z
N SER A 1 -34.21 5.85 9.15
CA SER A 1 -34.47 7.03 8.33
C SER A 1 -33.52 7.04 7.12
N ARG A 2 -34.04 7.01 5.92
CA ARG A 2 -33.24 7.18 4.68
C ARG A 2 -32.91 8.65 4.52
N ILE A 3 -31.63 9.00 4.51
CA ILE A 3 -31.18 10.31 4.06
C ILE A 3 -31.28 10.32 2.53
N LEU A 4 -32.28 11.00 1.99
CA LEU A 4 -32.59 11.04 0.56
C LEU A 4 -31.66 11.97 -0.22
N ASN A 5 -31.09 13.00 0.42
CA ASN A 5 -30.22 13.97 -0.23
C ASN A 5 -28.82 13.96 0.39
N ARG A 6 -27.80 14.04 -0.45
CA ARG A 6 -26.42 14.20 -0.03
C ARG A 6 -26.17 15.63 0.45
N PHE A 7 -25.24 15.77 1.40
CA PHE A 7 -24.85 17.08 1.91
C PHE A 7 -24.21 17.92 0.78
N LYS A 8 -24.72 19.14 0.58
CA LYS A 8 -24.19 20.11 -0.39
C LYS A 8 -24.02 19.58 -1.83
N ASP A 9 -25.03 18.92 -2.39
CA ASP A 9 -25.04 18.43 -3.78
C ASP A 9 -23.83 17.55 -4.17
N ALA A 10 -23.23 16.89 -3.21
CA ALA A 10 -22.11 16.00 -3.44
C ALA A 10 -22.50 14.89 -4.42
N SER A 11 -21.82 14.81 -5.57
CA SER A 11 -21.98 13.72 -6.53
C SER A 11 -21.33 12.43 -6.03
N LEU A 12 -21.80 11.28 -6.53
CA LEU A 12 -21.10 10.01 -6.34
C LEU A 12 -19.75 10.06 -7.06
N PRO A 13 -18.69 9.48 -6.50
CA PRO A 13 -17.45 9.33 -7.23
C PRO A 13 -17.68 8.42 -8.44
N ASN A 14 -17.08 8.78 -9.56
CA ASN A 14 -16.96 7.87 -10.68
C ASN A 14 -15.93 6.79 -10.34
N TYR A 15 -16.26 5.53 -10.60
CA TYR A 15 -15.33 4.43 -10.40
C TYR A 15 -15.12 3.67 -11.70
N GLU A 16 -13.92 3.16 -11.85
CA GLU A 16 -13.51 2.34 -12.99
C GLU A 16 -12.69 1.16 -12.49
N ILE A 17 -12.94 0.00 -13.06
CA ILE A 17 -12.19 -1.23 -12.78
C ILE A 17 -11.20 -1.46 -13.91
N ILE A 18 -9.92 -1.54 -13.59
CA ILE A 18 -8.86 -1.86 -14.53
C ILE A 18 -8.47 -3.33 -14.33
N ASP A 19 -8.82 -4.16 -15.28
CA ASP A 19 -8.48 -5.57 -15.31
C ASP A 19 -7.00 -5.74 -15.73
N LEU A 20 -6.15 -6.14 -14.80
CA LEU A 20 -4.72 -6.31 -15.03
C LEU A 20 -4.40 -7.47 -15.98
N ASN A 21 -5.34 -8.36 -16.27
CA ASN A 21 -5.17 -9.39 -17.31
C ASN A 21 -5.28 -8.80 -18.73
N LYS A 22 -5.99 -7.68 -18.88
CA LYS A 22 -6.18 -6.97 -20.15
C LYS A 22 -5.26 -5.77 -20.29
N SER A 23 -4.89 -5.16 -19.18
CA SER A 23 -4.02 -3.98 -19.11
C SER A 23 -2.55 -4.37 -19.14
N ARG A 24 -1.73 -3.62 -19.86
CA ARG A 24 -0.28 -3.85 -19.85
C ARG A 24 0.31 -3.46 -18.50
N LEU A 25 0.71 -4.46 -17.73
CA LEU A 25 1.51 -4.26 -16.54
C LEU A 25 3.00 -4.34 -16.92
N PRO A 26 3.80 -3.28 -16.74
CA PRO A 26 5.23 -3.34 -17.03
C PRO A 26 5.91 -4.43 -16.17
N VAL A 27 6.97 -5.02 -16.68
CA VAL A 27 7.70 -6.08 -15.97
C VAL A 27 8.17 -5.57 -14.59
N LYS A 28 7.83 -6.31 -13.53
CA LYS A 28 8.11 -5.95 -12.11
C LYS A 28 7.40 -4.68 -11.62
N SER A 29 6.37 -4.23 -12.30
CA SER A 29 5.52 -3.12 -11.88
C SER A 29 4.23 -3.62 -11.20
N TRP A 30 3.64 -2.77 -10.37
CA TRP A 30 2.32 -2.97 -9.74
C TRP A 30 1.31 -1.94 -10.24
N ILE A 31 1.76 -0.99 -11.04
CA ILE A 31 0.95 0.09 -11.58
C ILE A 31 0.92 -0.07 -13.10
N SER A 32 -0.29 -0.21 -13.66
CA SER A 32 -0.46 -0.37 -15.11
C SER A 32 -0.23 0.95 -15.85
N THR A 33 0.09 0.85 -17.14
CA THR A 33 0.25 2.03 -18.01
C THR A 33 -1.01 2.87 -18.07
N ASP A 34 -2.19 2.24 -18.06
CA ASP A 34 -3.48 2.93 -18.11
C ASP A 34 -3.70 3.81 -16.86
N VAL A 35 -3.32 3.30 -15.67
CA VAL A 35 -3.33 4.08 -14.44
C VAL A 35 -2.39 5.27 -14.58
N ILE A 36 -1.15 5.05 -15.02
CA ILE A 36 -0.14 6.12 -15.13
C ILE A 36 -0.62 7.25 -16.04
N GLU A 37 -1.26 6.93 -17.17
CA GLU A 37 -1.77 7.95 -18.10
C GLU A 37 -2.92 8.77 -17.50
N LYS A 38 -3.81 8.13 -16.74
CA LYS A 38 -4.90 8.82 -16.04
C LYS A 38 -4.37 9.72 -14.94
N GLU A 39 -3.44 9.23 -14.15
CA GLU A 39 -2.85 9.97 -13.05
C GLU A 39 -2.09 11.21 -13.53
N LYS A 40 -1.41 11.14 -14.67
CA LYS A 40 -0.80 12.32 -15.30
C LYS A 40 -1.80 13.44 -15.53
N LYS A 41 -3.03 13.12 -15.96
CA LYS A 41 -4.08 14.12 -16.19
C LYS A 41 -4.52 14.81 -14.89
N HIS A 42 -4.62 14.04 -13.79
CA HIS A 42 -4.93 14.59 -12.46
C HIS A 42 -3.79 15.48 -11.94
N LEU A 43 -2.54 15.04 -12.09
CA LEU A 43 -1.37 15.82 -11.65
C LEU A 43 -1.23 17.15 -12.40
N ILE A 44 -1.56 17.19 -13.70
CA ILE A 44 -1.59 18.44 -14.49
C ILE A 44 -2.63 19.41 -13.93
N LYS A 45 -3.79 18.92 -13.45
CA LYS A 45 -4.83 19.71 -12.80
C LYS A 45 -4.48 20.13 -11.37
N LYS A 46 -3.32 19.72 -10.85
CA LYS A 46 -2.90 19.89 -9.46
C LYS A 46 -3.80 19.17 -8.44
N ASP A 47 -4.48 18.11 -8.87
CA ASP A 47 -5.21 17.21 -7.99
C ASP A 47 -4.25 16.41 -7.12
N GLN A 48 -4.69 16.04 -5.92
CA GLN A 48 -4.01 15.04 -5.10
C GLN A 48 -4.52 13.64 -5.47
N ILE A 49 -3.60 12.69 -5.45
CA ILE A 49 -3.87 11.29 -5.77
C ILE A 49 -3.52 10.43 -4.57
N LEU A 50 -4.42 9.53 -4.21
CA LEU A 50 -4.18 8.52 -3.19
C LEU A 50 -4.03 7.14 -3.84
N PHE A 51 -2.88 6.52 -3.65
CA PHE A 51 -2.70 5.09 -3.89
C PHE A 51 -3.01 4.35 -2.60
N PHE A 52 -4.15 3.69 -2.59
CA PHE A 52 -4.65 2.96 -1.43
C PHE A 52 -4.31 1.48 -1.53
N LEU A 53 -3.71 0.97 -0.45
CA LEU A 53 -3.43 -0.46 -0.30
C LEU A 53 -3.94 -0.92 1.06
N ASN A 54 -4.58 -2.07 1.10
CA ASN A 54 -4.97 -2.66 2.38
C ASN A 54 -3.81 -3.39 3.09
N ARG A 55 -2.55 -3.10 2.71
CA ARG A 55 -1.38 -3.82 3.25
C ARG A 55 -0.23 -2.88 3.58
N ARG A 56 0.31 -3.04 4.79
CA ARG A 56 1.46 -2.29 5.31
C ARG A 56 2.79 -2.92 4.89
N GLY A 57 3.87 -2.13 4.95
CA GLY A 57 5.25 -2.59 4.73
C GLY A 57 5.68 -2.64 3.28
N PHE A 58 6.85 -3.25 3.05
CA PHE A 58 7.46 -3.37 1.72
C PHE A 58 6.89 -4.54 0.93
N SER A 59 6.68 -5.68 1.59
CA SER A 59 6.13 -6.86 0.96
C SER A 59 5.28 -7.66 1.95
N PRO A 60 4.01 -7.96 1.60
CA PRO A 60 3.12 -8.75 2.45
C PRO A 60 3.50 -10.23 2.52
N TYR A 61 4.31 -10.70 1.59
CA TYR A 61 4.74 -12.10 1.56
C TYR A 61 6.25 -12.19 1.43
N VAL A 62 6.86 -12.95 2.32
CA VAL A 62 8.26 -13.36 2.21
C VAL A 62 8.30 -14.87 2.12
N LEU A 63 8.82 -15.37 1.01
CA LEU A 63 8.92 -16.80 0.78
C LEU A 63 10.35 -17.21 0.44
N CYS A 64 10.70 -18.42 0.80
CA CYS A 64 11.96 -19.00 0.38
C CYS A 64 11.82 -19.56 -1.04
N LYS A 65 12.67 -19.11 -1.98
CA LYS A 65 12.66 -19.59 -3.37
C LYS A 65 12.93 -21.11 -3.48
N ASN A 66 13.72 -21.67 -2.54
CA ASN A 66 14.13 -23.07 -2.60
C ASN A 66 13.04 -24.02 -2.08
N CYS A 67 12.34 -23.64 -0.99
CA CYS A 67 11.33 -24.51 -0.37
C CYS A 67 9.91 -23.95 -0.49
N LEU A 68 9.74 -22.79 -1.11
CA LEU A 68 8.47 -22.09 -1.33
C LEU A 68 7.67 -21.80 -0.04
N LYS A 69 8.29 -21.97 1.11
CA LYS A 69 7.66 -21.72 2.40
C LYS A 69 7.50 -20.22 2.64
N VAL A 70 6.29 -19.80 2.97
CA VAL A 70 6.00 -18.44 3.44
C VAL A 70 6.39 -18.31 4.91
N TYR A 71 6.94 -17.16 5.28
CA TYR A 71 7.25 -16.85 6.68
C TYR A 71 5.99 -16.41 7.42
N SER A 72 5.53 -17.28 8.32
CA SER A 72 4.37 -17.03 9.18
C SER A 72 4.81 -16.69 10.60
N CYS A 73 3.97 -15.94 11.29
CA CYS A 73 4.16 -15.62 12.70
C CYS A 73 4.02 -16.89 13.57
N PRO A 74 4.95 -17.15 14.48
CA PRO A 74 4.85 -18.33 15.35
C PRO A 74 3.70 -18.24 16.37
N ASN A 75 3.24 -17.01 16.70
CA ASN A 75 2.21 -16.80 17.71
C ASN A 75 0.78 -16.86 17.15
N CYS A 76 0.56 -16.45 15.91
CA CYS A 76 -0.79 -16.29 15.33
C CYS A 76 -0.89 -16.80 13.88
N SER A 77 0.12 -17.49 13.37
CA SER A 77 0.16 -18.13 12.04
C SER A 77 -0.08 -17.19 10.83
N ILE A 78 -0.27 -15.89 11.06
CA ILE A 78 -0.43 -14.88 10.00
C ILE A 78 0.91 -14.65 9.30
N ASN A 79 0.88 -14.33 8.00
CA ASN A 79 2.08 -14.03 7.25
C ASN A 79 2.82 -12.81 7.81
N LEU A 80 4.14 -12.96 7.99
CA LEU A 80 5.01 -11.89 8.42
C LEU A 80 5.27 -10.94 7.25
N VAL A 81 5.21 -9.65 7.52
CA VAL A 81 5.45 -8.58 6.55
C VAL A 81 6.90 -8.10 6.68
N TYR A 82 7.61 -7.99 5.58
CA TYR A 82 8.96 -7.44 5.58
C TYR A 82 8.92 -5.91 5.51
N HIS A 83 9.61 -5.28 6.44
CA HIS A 83 9.84 -3.83 6.47
C HIS A 83 11.27 -3.53 6.05
N LYS A 84 11.44 -2.99 4.86
CA LYS A 84 12.76 -2.71 4.25
C LYS A 84 13.57 -1.74 5.10
N ASN A 85 12.95 -0.66 5.58
CA ASN A 85 13.61 0.36 6.39
C ASN A 85 14.11 -0.19 7.74
N LYS A 86 13.38 -1.12 8.33
CA LYS A 86 13.74 -1.77 9.61
C LYS A 86 14.58 -3.03 9.42
N LYS A 87 14.68 -3.53 8.18
CA LYS A 87 15.31 -4.82 7.81
C LYS A 87 14.79 -6.00 8.62
N LYS A 88 13.52 -5.96 9.05
CA LYS A 88 12.88 -6.96 9.92
C LYS A 88 11.57 -7.46 9.36
N LEU A 89 11.21 -8.66 9.76
CA LEU A 89 9.87 -9.23 9.60
C LEU A 89 9.02 -8.83 10.82
N LEU A 90 7.81 -8.37 10.57
CA LEU A 90 6.87 -7.91 11.58
C LEU A 90 5.52 -8.59 11.41
N CYS A 91 4.93 -9.06 12.49
CA CYS A 91 3.53 -9.42 12.56
C CYS A 91 2.70 -8.19 12.92
N HIS A 92 1.82 -7.75 12.04
CA HIS A 92 0.95 -6.60 12.30
C HIS A 92 -0.24 -6.92 13.22
N TYR A 93 -0.43 -8.20 13.57
CA TYR A 93 -1.49 -8.62 14.49
C TYR A 93 -1.01 -8.62 15.95
N CYS A 94 0.06 -9.35 16.26
CA CYS A 94 0.55 -9.49 17.63
C CYS A 94 1.83 -8.69 17.92
N GLY A 95 2.40 -7.99 16.95
CA GLY A 95 3.62 -7.21 17.12
C GLY A 95 4.91 -8.03 17.13
N PHE A 96 4.87 -9.35 16.94
CA PHE A 96 6.07 -10.21 16.88
C PHE A 96 7.05 -9.69 15.82
N LYS A 97 8.33 -9.65 16.17
CA LYS A 97 9.42 -9.17 15.30
C LYS A 97 10.51 -10.20 15.22
N THR A 98 11.06 -10.42 14.04
CA THR A 98 12.21 -11.30 13.83
C THR A 98 13.04 -10.84 12.64
N ASP A 99 14.27 -11.29 12.59
CA ASP A 99 15.13 -11.08 11.44
C ASP A 99 14.89 -12.16 10.37
N LEU A 100 15.30 -11.86 9.14
CA LEU A 100 15.30 -12.85 8.07
C LEU A 100 16.37 -13.91 8.35
N LYS A 101 15.94 -15.08 8.83
CA LYS A 101 16.84 -16.22 9.00
C LYS A 101 17.20 -16.81 7.64
N ARG A 102 18.49 -16.94 7.35
CA ARG A 102 19.00 -17.44 6.06
C ARG A 102 18.99 -18.96 5.94
N GLU A 103 18.67 -19.67 7.02
CA GLU A 103 18.64 -21.13 7.04
C GLU A 103 17.35 -21.68 6.42
N CYS A 104 17.49 -22.52 5.41
CA CYS A 104 16.38 -23.20 4.79
C CYS A 104 16.02 -24.47 5.59
N LYS A 105 14.79 -24.55 6.12
CA LYS A 105 14.33 -25.71 6.89
C LYS A 105 14.32 -27.04 6.11
N ARG A 106 14.30 -27.00 4.77
CA ARG A 106 14.31 -28.20 3.92
C ARG A 106 15.72 -28.67 3.55
N ASN A 107 16.69 -27.80 3.56
CA ASN A 107 18.06 -28.11 3.23
C ASN A 107 19.00 -27.30 4.11
N ILE A 108 19.51 -27.90 5.17
CA ILE A 108 20.35 -27.27 6.19
C ILE A 108 21.63 -26.69 5.57
N SER A 109 22.09 -27.28 4.45
CA SER A 109 23.31 -26.88 3.74
C SER A 109 23.08 -25.70 2.74
N ALA A 110 21.85 -25.33 2.44
CA ALA A 110 21.56 -24.29 1.45
C ALA A 110 21.05 -23.02 2.12
N SER A 111 21.64 -21.88 1.77
CA SER A 111 21.12 -20.57 2.18
C SER A 111 19.76 -20.29 1.54
N CYS A 112 18.81 -19.79 2.32
CA CYS A 112 17.53 -19.33 1.78
C CYS A 112 17.73 -18.16 0.83
N LYS A 113 17.19 -18.28 -0.37
CA LYS A 113 16.99 -17.15 -1.29
C LYS A 113 15.58 -16.62 -1.12
N PHE A 114 15.44 -15.41 -0.56
CA PHE A 114 14.15 -14.83 -0.28
C PHE A 114 13.57 -14.13 -1.50
N VAL A 115 12.27 -14.33 -1.71
CA VAL A 115 11.47 -13.58 -2.67
C VAL A 115 10.47 -12.75 -1.87
N PHE A 116 10.47 -11.44 -2.14
CA PHE A 116 9.55 -10.48 -1.57
C PHE A 116 8.41 -10.27 -2.58
N SER A 117 7.27 -10.89 -2.31
CA SER A 117 6.14 -10.89 -3.21
C SER A 117 5.00 -9.99 -2.72
N GLY A 118 4.23 -9.49 -3.66
CA GLY A 118 3.08 -8.61 -3.44
C GLY A 118 3.46 -7.13 -3.31
N PRO A 119 2.47 -6.24 -3.53
CA PRO A 119 2.62 -4.82 -3.34
C PRO A 119 2.54 -4.46 -1.86
N GLY A 120 3.43 -3.60 -1.40
CA GLY A 120 3.34 -2.96 -0.09
C GLY A 120 3.52 -1.45 -0.26
N VAL A 121 3.11 -0.65 0.72
CA VAL A 121 3.16 0.82 0.61
C VAL A 121 4.56 1.36 0.28
N GLU A 122 5.61 0.76 0.84
CA GLU A 122 6.99 1.18 0.57
C GLU A 122 7.39 0.88 -0.88
N LYS A 123 6.99 -0.29 -1.41
CA LYS A 123 7.29 -0.73 -2.77
C LYS A 123 6.56 0.11 -3.81
N ILE A 124 5.27 0.36 -3.58
CA ILE A 124 4.47 1.26 -4.42
C ILE A 124 5.05 2.68 -4.40
N SER A 125 5.43 3.19 -3.23
CA SER A 125 6.05 4.51 -3.13
C SER A 125 7.38 4.58 -3.89
N GLU A 126 8.22 3.54 -3.84
CA GLU A 126 9.46 3.48 -4.62
C GLU A 126 9.20 3.47 -6.14
N GLU A 127 8.16 2.75 -6.57
CA GLU A 127 7.75 2.69 -7.97
C GLU A 127 7.23 4.05 -8.45
N LEU A 128 6.33 4.68 -7.68
CA LEU A 128 5.79 6.00 -7.99
C LEU A 128 6.87 7.09 -8.08
N LYS A 129 7.89 7.04 -7.22
CA LYS A 129 9.04 7.96 -7.30
C LYS A 129 9.82 7.83 -8.60
N LYS A 130 9.85 6.64 -9.21
CA LYS A 130 10.47 6.42 -10.51
C LYS A 130 9.59 6.91 -11.66
N ILE A 131 8.27 6.72 -11.54
CA ILE A 131 7.28 7.11 -12.56
C ILE A 131 7.07 8.63 -12.57
N PHE A 132 7.00 9.25 -11.38
CA PHE A 132 6.74 10.67 -11.17
C PHE A 132 7.83 11.33 -10.32
N PRO A 133 9.07 11.45 -10.79
CA PRO A 133 10.21 11.91 -9.99
C PRO A 133 10.05 13.35 -9.47
N ASP A 134 9.34 14.20 -10.22
CA ASP A 134 9.15 15.62 -9.88
C ASP A 134 7.99 15.85 -8.89
N GLN A 135 7.21 14.81 -8.60
CA GLN A 135 6.07 14.92 -7.70
C GLN A 135 6.46 14.63 -6.25
N LYS A 136 5.88 15.37 -5.31
CA LYS A 136 6.09 15.13 -3.89
C LYS A 136 5.22 13.98 -3.40
N HIS A 137 5.87 12.96 -2.85
CA HIS A 137 5.25 11.74 -2.35
C HIS A 137 5.34 11.64 -0.84
N ILE A 138 4.32 11.03 -0.23
CA ILE A 138 4.36 10.64 1.17
C ILE A 138 3.69 9.28 1.39
N ILE A 139 4.26 8.49 2.31
CA ILE A 139 3.61 7.29 2.83
C ILE A 139 2.84 7.70 4.09
N PHE A 140 1.52 7.47 4.06
CA PHE A 140 0.62 7.74 5.16
C PHE A 140 0.18 6.42 5.80
N SER A 141 0.92 5.98 6.81
CA SER A 141 0.64 4.76 7.56
C SER A 141 0.98 4.95 9.04
N SER A 142 0.45 4.09 9.91
CA SER A 142 0.77 4.14 11.34
C SER A 142 2.26 3.95 11.66
N ASP A 143 3.00 3.31 10.75
CA ASP A 143 4.45 3.09 10.92
C ASP A 143 5.28 4.33 10.55
N THR A 144 4.75 5.20 9.70
CA THR A 144 5.44 6.40 9.19
C THR A 144 4.96 7.68 9.85
N MET A 145 3.78 7.66 10.48
CA MET A 145 3.19 8.81 11.17
C MET A 145 3.54 8.77 12.65
N ASN A 146 4.62 9.45 13.05
CA ASN A 146 4.92 9.69 14.44
C ASN A 146 4.06 10.83 14.98
N LYS A 147 3.62 10.77 16.26
CA LYS A 147 2.73 11.77 16.87
C LYS A 147 3.25 13.20 16.78
N LYS A 148 4.58 13.42 16.80
CA LYS A 148 5.19 14.76 16.73
C LYS A 148 5.16 15.39 15.33
N ASP A 149 5.20 14.58 14.28
CA ASP A 149 5.30 15.08 12.90
C ASP A 149 3.98 15.00 12.14
N SER A 150 2.99 14.28 12.68
CA SER A 150 1.71 14.04 12.01
C SER A 150 0.97 15.34 11.67
N SER A 151 0.94 16.32 12.57
CA SER A 151 0.28 17.62 12.34
C SER A 151 0.91 18.40 11.18
N LYS A 152 2.24 18.46 11.14
CA LYS A 152 2.98 19.14 10.07
C LYS A 152 2.80 18.46 8.71
N ILE A 153 2.70 17.13 8.72
CA ILE A 153 2.46 16.35 7.50
C ILE A 153 1.04 16.59 7.00
N LEU A 154 0.05 16.54 7.90
CA LEU A 154 -1.34 16.84 7.56
C LEU A 154 -1.51 18.25 7.00
N GLU A 155 -0.87 19.24 7.60
CA GLU A 155 -0.86 20.61 7.08
C GLU A 155 -0.30 20.69 5.67
N LYS A 156 0.79 19.99 5.37
CA LYS A 156 1.35 19.92 4.01
C LYS A 156 0.40 19.27 3.01
N ILE A 157 -0.35 18.25 3.43
CA ILE A 157 -1.33 17.58 2.58
C ILE A 157 -2.50 18.51 2.32
N VAL A 158 -3.10 19.09 3.37
CA VAL A 158 -4.25 20.00 3.24
C VAL A 158 -3.92 21.23 2.38
N ASN A 159 -2.70 21.76 2.52
CA ASN A 159 -2.21 22.89 1.71
C ASN A 159 -1.71 22.48 0.31
N ASN A 160 -2.05 21.30 -0.17
CA ASN A 160 -1.69 20.78 -1.49
C ASN A 160 -0.18 20.84 -1.82
N LYS A 161 0.67 20.72 -0.79
CA LYS A 161 2.14 20.67 -0.96
C LYS A 161 2.67 19.27 -1.25
N ILE A 162 1.80 18.27 -1.21
CA ILE A 162 2.07 16.86 -1.50
C ILE A 162 1.06 16.41 -2.54
N SER A 163 1.53 15.92 -3.68
CA SER A 163 0.68 15.54 -4.81
C SER A 163 0.25 14.08 -4.74
N ILE A 164 1.10 13.20 -4.22
CA ILE A 164 0.86 11.75 -4.20
C ILE A 164 0.92 11.22 -2.79
N LEU A 165 -0.17 10.61 -2.36
CA LEU A 165 -0.29 9.92 -1.09
C LEU A 165 -0.27 8.40 -1.34
N VAL A 166 0.50 7.66 -0.54
CA VAL A 166 0.45 6.19 -0.53
C VAL A 166 0.01 5.78 0.86
N GLY A 167 -1.13 5.13 0.97
CA GLY A 167 -1.71 4.91 2.30
C GLY A 167 -2.43 3.58 2.47
N THR A 168 -2.67 3.28 3.75
CA THR A 168 -3.48 2.14 4.19
C THR A 168 -4.74 2.65 4.90
N GLN A 169 -5.51 1.79 5.52
CA GLN A 169 -6.75 2.11 6.25
C GLN A 169 -6.66 3.32 7.22
N LEU A 170 -5.47 3.70 7.68
CA LEU A 170 -5.32 4.87 8.54
C LEU A 170 -5.82 6.15 7.86
N ILE A 171 -5.64 6.27 6.54
CA ILE A 171 -6.00 7.48 5.79
C ILE A 171 -7.52 7.67 5.67
N SER A 172 -8.29 6.58 5.78
CA SER A 172 -9.76 6.63 5.72
C SER A 172 -10.41 7.09 7.03
N LYS A 173 -9.64 7.24 8.12
CA LYS A 173 -10.18 7.51 9.45
C LYS A 173 -10.07 9.00 9.81
N GLY A 174 -11.16 9.72 9.59
CA GLY A 174 -11.35 11.07 10.16
C GLY A 174 -10.51 12.19 9.57
N PHE A 175 -9.89 12.00 8.41
CA PHE A 175 -9.15 13.04 7.70
C PHE A 175 -9.97 13.59 6.53
N HIS A 176 -9.87 14.88 6.32
CA HIS A 176 -10.45 15.56 5.17
C HIS A 176 -9.32 16.15 4.31
N PHE A 177 -9.26 15.75 3.05
CA PHE A 177 -8.28 16.21 2.07
C PHE A 177 -8.99 16.91 0.91
N PRO A 178 -9.09 18.25 0.93
CA PRO A 178 -9.90 19.01 -0.04
C PRO A 178 -9.46 18.82 -1.49
N SER A 179 -8.18 18.60 -1.73
CA SER A 179 -7.60 18.45 -3.08
C SER A 179 -7.54 16.99 -3.56
N LEU A 180 -8.00 16.03 -2.75
CA LEU A 180 -7.98 14.62 -3.11
C LEU A 180 -9.13 14.30 -4.05
N ASN A 181 -8.84 14.24 -5.35
CA ASN A 181 -9.82 14.02 -6.40
C ASN A 181 -9.68 12.65 -7.09
N CYS A 182 -8.62 11.91 -6.80
CA CYS A 182 -8.41 10.59 -7.36
C CYS A 182 -7.92 9.59 -6.33
N ILE A 183 -8.50 8.39 -6.31
CA ILE A 183 -8.10 7.27 -5.46
C ILE A 183 -7.86 6.06 -6.35
N VAL A 184 -6.65 5.52 -6.30
CA VAL A 184 -6.27 4.27 -6.96
C VAL A 184 -6.19 3.18 -5.91
N VAL A 185 -7.09 2.21 -5.98
CA VAL A 185 -7.06 1.03 -5.10
C VAL A 185 -6.21 -0.04 -5.78
N ILE A 186 -5.07 -0.38 -5.17
CA ILE A 186 -4.16 -1.39 -5.70
C ILE A 186 -4.50 -2.75 -5.09
N ASP A 187 -4.62 -3.76 -5.97
CA ASP A 187 -4.77 -5.17 -5.62
C ASP A 187 -5.97 -5.42 -4.69
N ILE A 188 -7.15 -5.00 -5.15
CA ILE A 188 -8.40 -5.15 -4.41
C ILE A 188 -8.71 -6.62 -4.09
N ASP A 189 -8.28 -7.55 -4.95
CA ASP A 189 -8.54 -8.99 -4.80
C ASP A 189 -7.77 -9.60 -3.63
N LEU A 190 -6.59 -9.07 -3.27
CA LEU A 190 -5.83 -9.56 -2.12
C LEU A 190 -6.54 -9.32 -0.78
N SER A 191 -7.41 -8.33 -0.70
CA SER A 191 -8.20 -8.07 0.50
C SER A 191 -9.29 -9.11 0.71
N LEU A 192 -9.74 -9.76 -0.36
CA LEU A 192 -10.80 -10.78 -0.36
C LEU A 192 -10.28 -12.19 -0.07
N GLN A 193 -8.96 -12.42 -0.11
CA GLN A 193 -8.35 -13.74 0.15
C GLN A 193 -8.23 -14.07 1.66
N GLY A 194 -9.31 -13.93 2.40
CA GLY A 194 -9.73 -14.87 3.41
C GLY A 194 -8.99 -14.94 4.76
N HIS A 195 -8.03 -14.09 5.11
CA HIS A 195 -7.38 -14.16 6.43
C HIS A 195 -7.47 -12.87 7.27
N ASP A 196 -8.05 -11.82 6.73
CA ASP A 196 -8.28 -10.58 7.46
C ASP A 196 -9.78 -10.27 7.41
N LEU A 197 -10.45 -10.44 8.54
CA LEU A 197 -11.89 -10.12 8.70
C LEU A 197 -12.21 -8.65 8.40
N ARG A 198 -11.19 -7.79 8.34
CA ARG A 198 -11.30 -6.38 8.00
C ARG A 198 -11.07 -6.09 6.51
N GLY A 199 -10.78 -7.11 5.72
CA GLY A 199 -10.53 -6.94 4.28
C GLY A 199 -11.77 -6.57 3.48
N ALA A 200 -12.95 -6.75 4.07
CA ALA A 200 -14.25 -6.43 3.46
C ALA A 200 -14.80 -5.04 3.87
N GLU A 201 -14.15 -4.34 4.80
CA GLU A 201 -14.48 -2.95 5.16
C GLU A 201 -13.83 -1.97 4.17
#